data_31c31de00ae7a3b6cc92502819c0c74b
#
_entry.id   31c31de00ae7a3b6cc92502819c0c74b
#
_cell.length_a   1.000
_cell.length_b   1.000
_cell.length_c   1.000
_cell.angle_alpha   90.00
_cell.angle_beta   90.00
_cell.angle_gamma   90.00
#
_symmetry.space_group_name_H-M   'P 1'
#
loop_
_entity.id
_entity.type
_entity.pdbx_description
1 polymer ?
#
loop_
_entity_poly.entity_id
_entity_poly.type
_entity_poly.pdbx_seq_one_letter_code
_entity_poly.pdbx_strand_id
1 'polypeptide(L)'
;MARQSRFPVAEDPPTSNLGRSFVVLLFVAALVGVPLLVVYGSSWFGIERAVPGDDRPLPQWFTPGELRSTTRDGAIMKVRVSMDAGSWSNQQAMQHRLMPITELLQVTAGMRKADDLVGSAGIEKLGDDLFASVNQYMASEGLKPVTSLAVQDLWYTRP
;
A
#
# COMPACT_ATOMS: atom_id res chain seq x y z
N MET A 1 74.37 -26.07 -51.09
CA MET A 1 73.07 -26.76 -51.05
C MET A 1 72.32 -26.25 -49.87
N ALA A 2 71.39 -25.28 -50.06
CA ALA A 2 70.61 -24.67 -48.98
C ALA A 2 69.18 -25.30 -49.00
N ARG A 3 68.81 -25.93 -47.91
CA ARG A 3 67.53 -26.59 -47.73
C ARG A 3 66.55 -25.54 -47.22
N GLN A 4 65.62 -25.07 -47.98
CA GLN A 4 64.52 -24.20 -47.54
C GLN A 4 63.49 -25.06 -46.84
N SER A 5 63.35 -24.82 -45.51
CA SER A 5 62.25 -25.35 -44.70
C SER A 5 60.99 -24.52 -44.98
N ARG A 6 60.00 -25.10 -45.67
CA ARG A 6 58.65 -24.52 -45.79
C ARG A 6 57.93 -24.74 -44.43
N PHE A 7 57.62 -23.68 -43.77
CA PHE A 7 56.64 -23.73 -42.67
C PHE A 7 55.23 -23.88 -43.23
N PRO A 8 54.40 -24.74 -42.65
CA PRO A 8 53.00 -24.83 -43.05
C PRO A 8 52.26 -23.55 -42.60
N VAL A 9 51.56 -22.95 -43.58
CA VAL A 9 50.61 -21.85 -43.30
C VAL A 9 49.46 -22.42 -42.49
N ALA A 10 49.25 -21.90 -41.30
CA ALA A 10 48.09 -22.24 -40.48
C ALA A 10 46.82 -21.76 -41.23
N GLU A 11 45.99 -22.70 -41.61
CA GLU A 11 44.65 -22.40 -42.11
C GLU A 11 43.80 -21.83 -40.94
N ASP A 12 43.30 -20.61 -41.14
CA ASP A 12 42.35 -20.00 -40.18
C ASP A 12 41.11 -20.91 -40.07
N PRO A 13 40.63 -21.18 -38.84
CA PRO A 13 39.42 -21.98 -38.67
C PRO A 13 38.22 -21.26 -39.28
N PRO A 14 37.30 -21.99 -39.94
CA PRO A 14 36.14 -21.41 -40.57
C PRO A 14 35.30 -20.73 -39.49
N THR A 15 35.21 -19.38 -39.54
CA THR A 15 34.35 -18.60 -38.69
C THR A 15 32.90 -19.02 -38.96
N SER A 16 32.36 -19.89 -38.12
CA SER A 16 31.01 -20.40 -38.27
C SER A 16 30.01 -19.23 -38.13
N ASN A 17 29.35 -18.87 -39.22
CA ASN A 17 28.27 -17.87 -39.22
C ASN A 17 27.10 -18.24 -38.27
N LEU A 18 27.08 -19.48 -37.81
CA LEU A 18 26.11 -19.97 -36.82
C LEU A 18 26.17 -19.19 -35.48
N GLY A 19 27.35 -18.87 -34.97
CA GLY A 19 27.50 -18.14 -33.73
C GLY A 19 26.98 -16.69 -33.82
N ARG A 20 27.22 -16.03 -34.96
CA ARG A 20 26.68 -14.68 -35.20
C ARG A 20 25.16 -14.68 -35.33
N SER A 21 24.58 -15.65 -36.02
CA SER A 21 23.13 -15.78 -36.16
C SER A 21 22.46 -16.06 -34.81
N PHE A 22 23.08 -16.83 -33.92
CA PHE A 22 22.55 -17.14 -32.59
C PHE A 22 22.55 -15.90 -31.68
N VAL A 23 23.61 -15.09 -31.72
CA VAL A 23 23.69 -13.83 -30.92
C VAL A 23 22.65 -12.82 -31.43
N VAL A 24 22.44 -12.68 -32.72
CA VAL A 24 21.43 -11.78 -33.29
C VAL A 24 20.02 -12.25 -32.90
N LEU A 25 19.75 -13.55 -32.92
CA LEU A 25 18.45 -14.11 -32.53
C LEU A 25 18.15 -13.92 -31.06
N LEU A 26 19.16 -14.07 -30.17
CA LEU A 26 19.05 -13.78 -28.76
C LEU A 26 18.77 -12.29 -28.50
N PHE A 27 19.42 -11.41 -29.27
CA PHE A 27 19.23 -9.97 -29.11
C PHE A 27 17.82 -9.53 -29.52
N VAL A 28 17.32 -10.08 -30.65
CA VAL A 28 15.95 -9.82 -31.12
C VAL A 28 14.92 -10.40 -30.14
N ALA A 29 15.16 -11.62 -29.62
CA ALA A 29 14.30 -12.23 -28.61
C ALA A 29 14.27 -11.42 -27.30
N ALA A 30 15.39 -10.85 -26.88
CA ALA A 30 15.44 -9.97 -25.71
C ALA A 30 14.74 -8.63 -25.97
N LEU A 31 14.92 -8.03 -27.14
CA LEU A 31 14.35 -6.74 -27.51
C LEU A 31 12.81 -6.78 -27.65
N VAL A 32 12.25 -7.91 -28.02
CA VAL A 32 10.80 -8.11 -28.17
C VAL A 32 10.23 -8.80 -26.92
N GLY A 33 10.94 -9.75 -26.34
CA GLY A 33 10.48 -10.55 -25.21
C GLY A 33 10.41 -9.76 -23.90
N VAL A 34 11.38 -8.86 -23.64
CA VAL A 34 11.39 -8.06 -22.42
C VAL A 34 10.20 -7.09 -22.35
N PRO A 35 9.86 -6.31 -23.39
CA PRO A 35 8.65 -5.49 -23.38
C PRO A 35 7.37 -6.31 -23.25
N LEU A 36 7.29 -7.46 -23.93
CA LEU A 36 6.14 -8.36 -23.81
C LEU A 36 6.01 -8.94 -22.39
N LEU A 37 7.11 -9.31 -21.75
CA LEU A 37 7.13 -9.78 -20.36
C LEU A 37 6.70 -8.67 -19.40
N VAL A 38 7.09 -7.42 -19.63
CA VAL A 38 6.65 -6.28 -18.83
C VAL A 38 5.16 -5.99 -19.08
N VAL A 39 4.66 -6.14 -20.31
CA VAL A 39 3.26 -5.89 -20.65
C VAL A 39 2.34 -7.01 -20.13
N TYR A 40 2.72 -8.27 -20.28
CA TYR A 40 1.88 -9.42 -19.93
C TYR A 40 2.26 -10.07 -18.60
N GLY A 41 3.51 -9.98 -18.16
CA GLY A 41 3.97 -10.57 -16.91
C GLY A 41 3.46 -9.86 -15.65
N SER A 42 3.09 -8.57 -15.75
CA SER A 42 2.56 -7.80 -14.61
C SER A 42 1.23 -8.35 -14.11
N SER A 43 0.43 -9.00 -14.96
CA SER A 43 -0.81 -9.66 -14.55
C SER A 43 -0.55 -10.98 -13.79
N TRP A 44 0.60 -11.61 -14.01
CA TRP A 44 0.97 -12.86 -13.34
C TRP A 44 1.59 -12.63 -11.95
N PHE A 45 2.22 -11.47 -11.75
CA PHE A 45 2.87 -11.12 -10.48
C PHE A 45 1.97 -10.28 -9.54
N GLY A 46 0.68 -10.11 -9.87
CA GLY A 46 -0.26 -9.36 -9.02
C GLY A 46 0.14 -7.89 -8.83
N ILE A 47 1.00 -7.36 -9.70
CA ILE A 47 1.29 -5.92 -9.72
C ILE A 47 0.08 -5.27 -10.38
N GLU A 48 -0.88 -4.84 -9.58
CA GLU A 48 -1.95 -3.96 -10.06
C GLU A 48 -1.29 -2.75 -10.71
N ARG A 49 -1.33 -2.72 -12.05
CA ARG A 49 -1.03 -1.48 -12.76
C ARG A 49 -2.06 -0.47 -12.31
N ALA A 50 -1.59 0.68 -11.83
CA ALA A 50 -2.43 1.85 -11.79
C ALA A 50 -3.08 1.96 -13.17
N VAL A 51 -4.39 1.73 -13.23
CA VAL A 51 -5.16 1.81 -14.47
C VAL A 51 -4.99 3.24 -14.96
N PRO A 52 -4.42 3.48 -16.17
CA PRO A 52 -4.33 4.83 -16.72
C PRO A 52 -5.77 5.34 -16.87
N GLY A 53 -6.18 6.28 -16.02
CA GLY A 53 -7.54 6.81 -16.00
C GLY A 53 -8.28 6.66 -14.67
N ASP A 54 -7.69 6.07 -13.63
CA ASP A 54 -8.24 6.22 -12.29
C ASP A 54 -7.77 7.57 -11.73
N ASP A 55 -8.48 8.63 -12.12
CA ASP A 55 -8.27 10.01 -11.64
C ASP A 55 -8.67 10.18 -10.16
N ARG A 56 -8.84 9.08 -9.41
CA ARG A 56 -9.08 9.15 -7.98
C ARG A 56 -7.85 9.73 -7.30
N PRO A 57 -7.99 10.82 -6.56
CA PRO A 57 -6.87 11.35 -5.80
C PRO A 57 -6.34 10.28 -4.85
N LEU A 58 -5.01 10.14 -4.77
CA LEU A 58 -4.38 9.22 -3.83
C LEU A 58 -4.91 9.49 -2.41
N PRO A 59 -5.23 8.43 -1.64
CA PRO A 59 -5.73 8.60 -0.28
C PRO A 59 -4.75 9.41 0.56
N GLN A 60 -5.25 10.40 1.27
CA GLN A 60 -4.47 11.23 2.19
C GLN A 60 -4.67 10.72 3.62
N TRP A 61 -3.92 9.69 3.98
CA TRP A 61 -4.05 9.04 5.27
C TRP A 61 -3.60 9.92 6.43
N PHE A 62 -4.46 10.02 7.42
CA PHE A 62 -4.22 10.66 8.71
C PHE A 62 -4.36 9.62 9.82
N THR A 63 -3.36 9.49 10.68
CA THR A 63 -3.33 8.53 11.78
C THR A 63 -3.04 9.27 13.08
N PRO A 64 -4.03 9.39 14.00
CA PRO A 64 -3.86 10.14 15.25
C PRO A 64 -2.97 9.44 16.29
N GLY A 65 -2.42 8.28 15.97
CA GLY A 65 -1.60 7.49 16.86
C GLY A 65 -2.38 6.38 17.57
N GLU A 66 -1.81 5.85 18.68
CA GLU A 66 -2.47 4.84 19.52
C GLU A 66 -3.49 5.51 20.43
N LEU A 67 -4.74 5.14 20.30
CA LEU A 67 -5.83 5.58 21.17
C LEU A 67 -5.91 4.64 22.37
N ARG A 68 -6.01 5.19 23.57
CA ARG A 68 -6.22 4.42 24.80
C ARG A 68 -7.52 4.84 25.43
N SER A 69 -8.38 3.89 25.69
CA SER A 69 -9.68 4.13 26.31
C SER A 69 -10.04 3.02 27.30
N THR A 70 -10.93 3.32 28.21
CA THR A 70 -11.55 2.33 29.07
C THR A 70 -12.95 2.07 28.56
N THR A 71 -13.27 0.82 28.30
CA THR A 71 -14.60 0.41 27.84
C THR A 71 -15.63 0.59 28.94
N ARG A 72 -16.92 0.60 28.59
CA ARG A 72 -18.03 0.80 29.55
C ARG A 72 -18.07 -0.24 30.68
N ASP A 73 -17.51 -1.42 30.45
CA ASP A 73 -17.39 -2.54 31.41
C ASP A 73 -16.04 -2.61 32.13
N GLY A 74 -15.20 -1.56 31.99
CA GLY A 74 -13.95 -1.40 32.72
C GLY A 74 -12.73 -2.06 32.08
N ALA A 75 -12.82 -2.66 30.87
CA ALA A 75 -11.67 -3.18 30.17
C ALA A 75 -10.81 -2.03 29.61
N ILE A 76 -9.48 -2.20 29.66
CA ILE A 76 -8.54 -1.26 29.03
C ILE A 76 -8.41 -1.65 27.55
N MET A 77 -8.67 -0.70 26.67
CA MET A 77 -8.61 -0.87 25.24
C MET A 77 -7.55 0.03 24.62
N LYS A 78 -6.84 -0.51 23.64
CA LYS A 78 -5.96 0.22 22.71
C LYS A 78 -6.42 -0.03 21.31
N VAL A 79 -6.56 1.04 20.56
CA VAL A 79 -6.99 0.97 19.16
C VAL A 79 -6.13 1.91 18.30
N ARG A 80 -5.78 1.48 17.12
CA ARG A 80 -5.15 2.32 16.11
C ARG A 80 -6.08 2.45 14.93
N VAL A 81 -6.32 3.68 14.52
CA VAL A 81 -7.18 3.99 13.38
C VAL A 81 -6.42 4.84 12.36
N SER A 82 -6.78 4.68 11.11
CA SER A 82 -6.35 5.56 10.02
C SER A 82 -7.57 6.06 9.27
N MET A 83 -7.54 7.32 8.90
CA MET A 83 -8.64 8.01 8.22
C MET A 83 -8.14 8.62 6.92
N ASP A 84 -8.88 8.47 5.84
CA ASP A 84 -8.58 9.17 4.60
C ASP A 84 -9.23 10.55 4.62
N ALA A 85 -8.41 11.58 4.65
CA ALA A 85 -8.84 12.97 4.64
C ALA A 85 -9.38 13.44 3.28
N GLY A 86 -9.22 12.65 2.22
CA GLY A 86 -9.67 12.96 0.86
C GLY A 86 -8.91 14.11 0.17
N SER A 87 -8.18 14.93 0.91
CA SER A 87 -7.34 15.99 0.38
C SER A 87 -6.26 16.43 1.36
N TRP A 88 -5.15 16.94 0.83
CA TRP A 88 -4.06 17.49 1.63
C TRP A 88 -4.50 18.63 2.57
N SER A 89 -5.32 19.55 2.08
CA SER A 89 -5.82 20.66 2.90
C SER A 89 -6.66 20.18 4.09
N ASN A 90 -7.48 19.14 3.88
CA ASN A 90 -8.27 18.54 4.95
C ASN A 90 -7.40 17.79 5.94
N GLN A 91 -6.38 17.06 5.46
CA GLN A 91 -5.40 16.40 6.30
C GLN A 91 -4.67 17.39 7.22
N GLN A 92 -4.22 18.54 6.69
CA GLN A 92 -3.63 19.60 7.51
C GLN A 92 -4.62 20.16 8.55
N ALA A 93 -5.87 20.39 8.15
CA ALA A 93 -6.91 20.85 9.07
C ALA A 93 -7.15 19.86 10.21
N MET A 94 -7.13 18.55 9.92
CA MET A 94 -7.21 17.47 10.92
C MET A 94 -5.98 17.45 11.84
N GLN A 95 -4.78 17.69 11.31
CA GLN A 95 -3.56 17.77 12.13
C GLN A 95 -3.61 18.91 13.14
N HIS A 96 -4.14 20.07 12.75
CA HIS A 96 -4.36 21.20 13.68
C HIS A 96 -5.40 20.89 14.76
N ARG A 97 -6.27 19.91 14.53
CA ARG A 97 -7.32 19.44 15.46
C ARG A 97 -7.03 18.05 16.01
N LEU A 98 -5.77 17.64 16.03
CA LEU A 98 -5.36 16.30 16.47
C LEU A 98 -5.91 15.98 17.87
N MET A 99 -5.79 16.91 18.82
CA MET A 99 -6.22 16.67 20.22
C MET A 99 -7.73 16.43 20.32
N PRO A 100 -8.62 17.32 19.83
CA PRO A 100 -10.06 17.09 19.92
C PRO A 100 -10.52 15.86 19.12
N ILE A 101 -9.92 15.56 17.98
CA ILE A 101 -10.22 14.33 17.23
C ILE A 101 -9.82 13.10 18.04
N THR A 102 -8.63 13.10 18.64
CA THR A 102 -8.14 12.00 19.46
C THR A 102 -9.06 11.76 20.67
N GLU A 103 -9.43 12.81 21.37
CA GLU A 103 -10.34 12.74 22.51
C GLU A 103 -11.72 12.20 22.11
N LEU A 104 -12.29 12.70 21.03
CA LEU A 104 -13.56 12.21 20.49
C LEU A 104 -13.51 10.71 20.18
N LEU A 105 -12.45 10.27 19.50
CA LEU A 105 -12.26 8.85 19.16
C LEU A 105 -12.13 7.99 20.42
N GLN A 106 -11.40 8.45 21.45
CA GLN A 106 -11.25 7.74 22.72
C GLN A 106 -12.58 7.63 23.47
N VAL A 107 -13.35 8.70 23.52
CA VAL A 107 -14.68 8.71 24.14
C VAL A 107 -15.63 7.77 23.41
N THR A 108 -15.69 7.87 22.07
CA THR A 108 -16.55 7.00 21.25
C THR A 108 -16.21 5.52 21.42
N ALA A 109 -14.92 5.20 21.39
CA ALA A 109 -14.45 3.84 21.61
C ALA A 109 -14.79 3.33 23.03
N GLY A 110 -14.64 4.17 24.05
CA GLY A 110 -14.96 3.85 25.45
C GLY A 110 -16.45 3.61 25.73
N MET A 111 -17.35 4.06 24.87
CA MET A 111 -18.79 3.79 25.00
C MET A 111 -19.17 2.34 24.73
N ARG A 112 -18.28 1.55 24.13
CA ARG A 112 -18.49 0.13 23.84
C ARG A 112 -18.14 -0.76 25.01
N LYS A 113 -18.74 -1.94 25.09
CA LYS A 113 -18.32 -3.02 25.98
C LYS A 113 -17.27 -3.88 25.30
N ALA A 114 -16.39 -4.51 26.06
CA ALA A 114 -15.39 -5.42 25.50
C ALA A 114 -16.01 -6.59 24.73
N ASP A 115 -17.16 -7.09 25.19
CA ASP A 115 -17.87 -8.19 24.52
C ASP A 115 -18.43 -7.78 23.14
N ASP A 116 -18.80 -6.50 22.96
CA ASP A 116 -19.29 -5.95 21.69
C ASP A 116 -18.18 -5.84 20.64
N LEU A 117 -16.91 -5.96 21.05
CA LEU A 117 -15.73 -5.82 20.18
C LEU A 117 -15.18 -7.17 19.69
N VAL A 118 -15.84 -8.27 20.01
CA VAL A 118 -15.40 -9.60 19.65
C VAL A 118 -15.75 -9.90 18.19
N GLY A 119 -14.72 -10.35 17.42
CA GLY A 119 -14.89 -10.75 16.02
C GLY A 119 -14.96 -9.59 15.03
N SER A 120 -15.05 -9.92 13.74
CA SER A 120 -15.04 -8.93 12.66
C SER A 120 -16.22 -7.96 12.72
N ALA A 121 -17.41 -8.46 13.03
CA ALA A 121 -18.63 -7.63 13.12
C ALA A 121 -18.53 -6.57 14.23
N GLY A 122 -17.91 -6.89 15.37
CA GLY A 122 -17.68 -5.93 16.47
C GLY A 122 -16.70 -4.84 16.07
N ILE A 123 -15.62 -5.20 15.38
CA ILE A 123 -14.61 -4.27 14.86
C ILE A 123 -15.21 -3.36 13.78
N GLU A 124 -15.98 -3.91 12.86
CA GLU A 124 -16.67 -3.15 11.81
C GLU A 124 -17.61 -2.10 12.43
N LYS A 125 -18.45 -2.52 13.38
CA LYS A 125 -19.36 -1.62 14.08
C LYS A 125 -18.63 -0.53 14.87
N LEU A 126 -17.48 -0.84 15.48
CA LEU A 126 -16.63 0.18 16.09
C LEU A 126 -16.13 1.16 15.03
N GLY A 127 -15.66 0.67 13.88
CA GLY A 127 -15.22 1.50 12.76
C GLY A 127 -16.31 2.46 12.29
N ASP A 128 -17.53 1.98 12.12
CA ASP A 128 -18.69 2.79 11.72
C ASP A 128 -19.02 3.89 12.73
N ASP A 129 -18.99 3.58 14.04
CA ASP A 129 -19.24 4.59 15.07
C ASP A 129 -18.15 5.68 15.12
N LEU A 130 -16.88 5.25 15.00
CA LEU A 130 -15.76 6.19 14.97
C LEU A 130 -15.84 7.08 13.72
N PHE A 131 -16.18 6.49 12.56
CA PHE A 131 -16.37 7.22 11.31
C PHE A 131 -17.50 8.24 11.41
N ALA A 132 -18.65 7.83 11.93
CA ALA A 132 -19.80 8.72 12.11
C ALA A 132 -19.47 9.88 13.07
N SER A 133 -18.82 9.59 14.20
CA SER A 133 -18.45 10.60 15.21
C SER A 133 -17.47 11.63 14.65
N VAL A 134 -16.43 11.18 13.93
CA VAL A 134 -15.47 12.07 13.29
C VAL A 134 -16.16 12.95 12.25
N ASN A 135 -17.00 12.39 11.37
CA ASN A 135 -17.68 13.16 10.34
C ASN A 135 -18.68 14.17 10.94
N GLN A 136 -19.33 13.82 12.03
CA GLN A 136 -20.18 14.77 12.76
C GLN A 136 -19.35 15.95 13.32
N TYR A 137 -18.20 15.67 13.91
CA TYR A 137 -17.28 16.69 14.39
C TYR A 137 -16.75 17.56 13.25
N MET A 138 -16.30 16.93 12.15
CA MET A 138 -15.80 17.67 10.98
C MET A 138 -16.86 18.62 10.41
N ALA A 139 -18.10 18.16 10.35
CA ALA A 139 -19.24 18.98 9.89
C ALA A 139 -19.50 20.17 10.83
N SER A 140 -19.42 19.98 12.17
CA SER A 140 -19.60 21.06 13.13
C SER A 140 -18.51 22.14 13.05
N GLU A 141 -17.30 21.75 12.60
CA GLU A 141 -16.17 22.64 12.38
C GLU A 141 -16.16 23.27 10.96
N GLY A 142 -17.15 22.96 10.11
CA GLY A 142 -17.20 23.43 8.73
C GLY A 142 -16.13 22.81 7.83
N LEU A 143 -15.60 21.64 8.20
CA LEU A 143 -14.58 20.91 7.46
C LEU A 143 -15.21 19.85 6.55
N LYS A 144 -14.44 19.42 5.55
CA LYS A 144 -14.88 18.32 4.69
C LYS A 144 -14.88 16.99 5.47
N PRO A 145 -15.85 16.11 5.21
CA PRO A 145 -15.87 14.80 5.85
C PRO A 145 -14.65 13.96 5.44
N VAL A 146 -14.25 13.03 6.31
CA VAL A 146 -13.32 11.96 5.93
C VAL A 146 -14.01 10.98 4.99
N THR A 147 -13.28 10.44 4.04
CA THR A 147 -13.83 9.56 2.99
C THR A 147 -13.92 8.10 3.44
N SER A 148 -12.99 7.70 4.31
CA SER A 148 -12.99 6.35 4.91
C SER A 148 -12.25 6.34 6.24
N LEU A 149 -12.52 5.31 7.05
CA LEU A 149 -11.83 5.03 8.29
C LEU A 149 -11.54 3.53 8.37
N ALA A 150 -10.31 3.20 8.74
CA ALA A 150 -9.87 1.82 8.93
C ALA A 150 -9.38 1.63 10.38
N VAL A 151 -9.89 0.62 11.05
CA VAL A 151 -9.34 0.13 12.32
C VAL A 151 -8.18 -0.81 11.99
N GLN A 152 -6.95 -0.39 12.30
CA GLN A 152 -5.74 -1.13 11.93
C GLN A 152 -5.36 -2.17 12.97
N ASP A 153 -5.58 -1.83 14.26
CA ASP A 153 -5.17 -2.66 15.39
C ASP A 153 -6.13 -2.44 16.54
N LEU A 154 -6.56 -3.51 17.19
CA LEU A 154 -7.42 -3.48 18.35
C LEU A 154 -6.94 -4.50 19.38
N TRP A 155 -6.62 -4.01 20.55
CA TRP A 155 -6.24 -4.85 21.67
C TRP A 155 -6.99 -4.41 22.94
N TYR A 156 -7.47 -5.35 23.72
CA TYR A 156 -8.10 -5.07 25.00
C TYR A 156 -7.75 -6.11 26.05
N THR A 157 -7.67 -5.67 27.29
CA THR A 157 -7.45 -6.52 28.48
C THR A 157 -8.66 -6.40 29.38
N ARG A 158 -9.25 -7.53 29.72
CA ARG A 158 -10.28 -7.59 30.74
C ARG A 158 -9.62 -7.45 32.13
N PRO A 159 -10.27 -6.76 33.07
CA PRO A 159 -9.81 -6.68 34.45
C PRO A 159 -9.84 -8.04 35.15
#